data_98a82d93e61d11540533a55323ad1c67
#
_entry.id   98a82d93e61d11540533a55323ad1c67
#
_cell.length_a   1.000
_cell.length_b   1.000
_cell.length_c   1.000
_cell.angle_alpha   90.00
_cell.angle_beta   90.00
_cell.angle_gamma   90.00
#
_symmetry.space_group_name_H-M   'P 1'
#
loop_
_entity.id
_entity.type
_entity.pdbx_description
1 polymer ?
#
loop_
_entity_poly.entity_id
_entity_poly.type
_entity_poly.pdbx_seq_one_letter_code
_entity_poly.pdbx_strand_id
1 'polypeptide(L)'
;NRTPVHALSEEQIAVWRGRSIGVMALTALDIYKLLPKTNSKDCGFATCLAFAMQLAAGKATIDQCPHASAEARELLGAAAAPPLPRVTIGAGETEVILGDETVLFRHEKTFYHPTAIAVSVRDDLPDDRFAQRLEAIRGLSFERVGQRIAVDLVALRWASGDPERFARCAAASVAATGLPLVLLASTEALRAAVEAIGGSRPLLAPPPGDLAAAARLAAERKLPLRVRAHGLEALAPALSAARAAGATSLVADPASATPRDAVADATALRRLAILARNRELAYPAIFDLGDGFPDPFRAAALLIPKYGSLLVLDEADPAELLTLLTLRQNIFTDPQRPIQVEPGIYAIGAPVETSPVLITTNFSLTYFTVRGDAEAARVPAHLLIADVDGMSVLTAWAAGKFTGETIAKMLAECGIEGKVTHRTLILPGLVARLSGRIEELSKWRVLVGPQESSALPSYLRRLPPSAYLPAHG
;
A
#
# COMPACT_ATOMS: atom_id res chain seq x y z
N ASN A 1 -18.66 -36.25 2.87
CA ASN A 1 -19.50 -35.21 2.27
C ASN A 1 -18.67 -33.92 2.13
N ARG A 2 -18.17 -33.70 0.93
CA ARG A 2 -17.46 -32.44 0.59
C ARG A 2 -18.50 -31.45 0.09
N THR A 3 -18.98 -30.58 0.97
CA THR A 3 -19.74 -29.40 0.54
C THR A 3 -18.79 -28.46 -0.18
N PRO A 4 -19.11 -27.94 -1.37
CA PRO A 4 -18.22 -27.06 -2.10
C PRO A 4 -18.02 -25.75 -1.34
N VAL A 5 -16.85 -25.12 -1.52
CA VAL A 5 -16.51 -23.78 -1.03
C VAL A 5 -17.49 -22.80 -1.67
N HIS A 6 -18.51 -22.40 -0.94
CA HIS A 6 -19.47 -21.40 -1.43
C HIS A 6 -18.87 -19.99 -1.37
N ALA A 7 -18.09 -19.63 -2.42
CA ALA A 7 -18.22 -18.26 -2.87
C ALA A 7 -19.71 -18.04 -3.17
N LEU A 8 -20.31 -16.97 -2.68
CA LEU A 8 -21.71 -16.67 -2.95
C LEU A 8 -22.02 -16.96 -4.42
N SER A 9 -22.99 -17.86 -4.67
CA SER A 9 -23.42 -18.16 -6.03
C SER A 9 -24.03 -16.88 -6.65
N GLU A 10 -24.14 -16.84 -7.97
CA GLU A 10 -24.81 -15.73 -8.63
C GLU A 10 -26.24 -15.51 -8.11
N GLU A 11 -26.92 -16.59 -7.73
CA GLU A 11 -28.24 -16.54 -7.09
C GLU A 11 -28.19 -15.90 -5.70
N GLN A 12 -27.18 -16.20 -4.88
CA GLN A 12 -27.02 -15.58 -3.58
C GLN A 12 -26.64 -14.08 -3.72
N ILE A 13 -25.81 -13.74 -4.70
CA ILE A 13 -25.52 -12.34 -5.05
C ILE A 13 -26.79 -11.62 -5.52
N ALA A 14 -27.67 -12.30 -6.29
CA ALA A 14 -28.94 -11.75 -6.74
C ALA A 14 -29.90 -11.50 -5.56
N VAL A 15 -29.94 -12.39 -4.57
CA VAL A 15 -30.73 -12.16 -3.34
C VAL A 15 -30.25 -10.92 -2.59
N TRP A 16 -28.93 -10.73 -2.46
CA TRP A 16 -28.37 -9.51 -1.84
C TRP A 16 -28.60 -8.25 -2.68
N ARG A 17 -28.62 -8.35 -4.02
CA ARG A 17 -29.03 -7.26 -4.92
C ARG A 17 -30.48 -6.85 -4.67
N GLY A 18 -31.35 -7.81 -4.45
CA GLY A 18 -32.79 -7.54 -4.19
C GLY A 18 -33.05 -6.90 -2.81
N ARG A 19 -32.16 -7.11 -1.83
CA ARG A 19 -32.21 -6.46 -0.50
C ARG A 19 -31.65 -5.03 -0.51
N SER A 20 -30.80 -4.70 -1.47
CA SER A 20 -30.26 -3.35 -1.62
C SER A 20 -31.33 -2.42 -2.14
N ILE A 21 -31.94 -1.62 -1.28
CA ILE A 21 -32.83 -0.54 -1.69
C ILE A 21 -31.99 0.46 -2.50
N GLY A 22 -32.03 0.32 -3.82
CA GLY A 22 -32.01 1.41 -4.76
C GLY A 22 -30.74 2.22 -5.00
N VAL A 23 -29.54 1.60 -5.12
CA VAL A 23 -28.49 2.25 -5.92
C VAL A 23 -28.10 1.31 -7.06
N MET A 24 -28.96 1.18 -8.04
CA MET A 24 -28.58 0.73 -9.39
C MET A 24 -27.50 1.68 -9.90
N ALA A 25 -26.53 1.15 -10.66
CA ALA A 25 -25.62 2.00 -11.40
C ALA A 25 -26.46 2.98 -12.23
N LEU A 26 -26.46 4.25 -11.81
CA LEU A 26 -27.21 5.27 -12.52
C LEU A 26 -26.64 5.36 -13.92
N THR A 27 -27.49 5.13 -14.92
CA THR A 27 -27.10 5.37 -16.30
C THR A 27 -26.87 6.87 -16.52
N ALA A 28 -26.13 7.25 -17.56
CA ALA A 28 -25.98 8.66 -17.90
C ALA A 28 -27.32 9.38 -18.05
N LEU A 29 -28.38 8.68 -18.50
CA LEU A 29 -29.73 9.22 -18.61
C LEU A 29 -30.39 9.41 -17.23
N ASP A 30 -30.15 8.50 -16.27
CA ASP A 30 -30.71 8.66 -14.92
C ASP A 30 -30.03 9.82 -14.19
N ILE A 31 -28.71 9.94 -14.34
CA ILE A 31 -27.94 11.10 -13.84
C ILE A 31 -28.46 12.39 -14.47
N TYR A 32 -28.66 12.41 -15.79
CA TYR A 32 -29.21 13.57 -16.51
C TYR A 32 -30.57 14.01 -15.99
N LYS A 33 -31.44 13.08 -15.57
CA LYS A 33 -32.75 13.41 -14.98
C LYS A 33 -32.62 14.21 -13.68
N LEU A 34 -31.54 13.99 -12.91
CA LEU A 34 -31.25 14.66 -11.64
C LEU A 34 -30.53 15.99 -11.80
N LEU A 35 -29.95 16.26 -12.97
CA LEU A 35 -29.25 17.52 -13.26
C LEU A 35 -30.23 18.65 -13.63
N PRO A 36 -29.83 19.92 -13.42
CA PRO A 36 -30.73 21.09 -13.67
C PRO A 36 -31.10 21.32 -15.12
N LYS A 37 -30.47 20.68 -16.08
CA LYS A 37 -30.75 20.72 -17.54
C LYS A 37 -30.62 22.10 -18.18
N THR A 38 -29.94 23.03 -17.51
CA THR A 38 -29.78 24.43 -17.95
C THR A 38 -28.73 24.60 -19.04
N ASN A 39 -27.83 23.61 -19.21
CA ASN A 39 -26.68 23.67 -20.11
C ASN A 39 -25.83 24.95 -19.93
N SER A 40 -25.69 25.43 -18.67
CA SER A 40 -25.01 26.68 -18.33
C SER A 40 -23.52 26.70 -18.70
N LYS A 41 -22.89 25.53 -18.82
CA LYS A 41 -21.45 25.30 -19.05
C LYS A 41 -20.55 25.64 -17.86
N ASP A 42 -21.09 26.07 -16.75
CA ASP A 42 -20.31 26.46 -15.55
C ASP A 42 -19.52 25.29 -14.94
N CYS A 43 -19.92 24.04 -15.22
CA CYS A 43 -19.21 22.82 -14.86
C CYS A 43 -18.06 22.44 -15.84
N GLY A 44 -17.81 23.26 -16.88
CA GLY A 44 -16.79 23.00 -17.90
C GLY A 44 -17.22 22.06 -19.04
N PHE A 45 -18.46 21.56 -19.03
CA PHE A 45 -18.97 20.67 -20.07
C PHE A 45 -20.02 21.37 -20.94
N ALA A 46 -20.05 21.05 -22.24
CA ALA A 46 -20.88 21.73 -23.22
C ALA A 46 -22.40 21.59 -22.94
N THR A 47 -22.81 20.46 -22.36
CA THR A 47 -24.22 20.17 -22.02
C THR A 47 -24.30 19.37 -20.72
N CYS A 48 -25.45 19.46 -20.02
CA CYS A 48 -25.69 18.63 -18.83
C CYS A 48 -25.71 17.13 -19.17
N LEU A 49 -26.04 16.73 -20.40
CA LEU A 49 -25.93 15.34 -20.82
C LEU A 49 -24.48 14.89 -20.96
N ALA A 50 -23.61 15.71 -21.55
CA ALA A 50 -22.17 15.42 -21.62
C ALA A 50 -21.56 15.31 -20.21
N PHE A 51 -21.97 16.19 -19.29
CA PHE A 51 -21.58 16.11 -17.88
C PHE A 51 -22.07 14.82 -17.22
N ALA A 52 -23.34 14.43 -17.45
CA ALA A 52 -23.90 13.17 -16.95
C ALA A 52 -23.14 11.93 -17.45
N MET A 53 -22.69 11.94 -18.71
CA MET A 53 -21.86 10.85 -19.26
C MET A 53 -20.49 10.78 -18.57
N GLN A 54 -19.88 11.92 -18.26
CA GLN A 54 -18.59 11.94 -17.52
C GLN A 54 -18.77 11.52 -16.06
N LEU A 55 -19.87 11.92 -15.41
CA LEU A 55 -20.23 11.44 -14.08
C LEU A 55 -20.44 9.91 -14.07
N ALA A 56 -21.19 9.38 -15.04
CA ALA A 56 -21.40 7.93 -15.17
C ALA A 56 -20.09 7.15 -15.41
N ALA A 57 -19.15 7.77 -16.13
CA ALA A 57 -17.82 7.22 -16.39
C ALA A 57 -16.83 7.41 -15.21
N GLY A 58 -17.22 8.10 -14.13
CA GLY A 58 -16.34 8.41 -12.98
C GLY A 58 -15.21 9.40 -13.30
N LYS A 59 -15.34 10.16 -14.40
CA LYS A 59 -14.35 11.15 -14.85
C LYS A 59 -14.66 12.59 -14.43
N ALA A 60 -15.80 12.81 -13.78
CA ALA A 60 -16.24 14.08 -13.22
C ALA A 60 -16.92 13.84 -11.86
N THR A 61 -17.04 14.91 -11.04
CA THR A 61 -17.74 14.89 -9.76
C THR A 61 -18.93 15.87 -9.80
N ILE A 62 -20.00 15.56 -9.04
CA ILE A 62 -21.20 16.41 -9.01
C ILE A 62 -20.91 17.83 -8.46
N ASP A 63 -19.85 17.96 -7.64
CA ASP A 63 -19.44 19.23 -7.05
C ASP A 63 -19.00 20.27 -8.10
N GLN A 64 -18.63 19.82 -9.30
CA GLN A 64 -18.30 20.70 -10.43
C GLN A 64 -19.53 21.45 -10.97
N CYS A 65 -20.77 21.00 -10.64
CA CYS A 65 -21.97 21.69 -11.05
C CYS A 65 -22.48 22.62 -9.93
N PRO A 66 -22.34 23.95 -10.07
CA PRO A 66 -22.80 24.89 -9.05
C PRO A 66 -24.34 24.89 -8.91
N HIS A 67 -25.06 24.48 -9.97
CA HIS A 67 -26.52 24.50 -10.05
C HIS A 67 -27.20 23.18 -9.65
N ALA A 68 -26.43 22.17 -9.20
CA ALA A 68 -27.00 20.90 -8.75
C ALA A 68 -27.77 21.11 -7.44
N SER A 69 -28.99 20.54 -7.37
CA SER A 69 -29.78 20.54 -6.13
C SER A 69 -29.09 19.76 -5.01
N ALA A 70 -29.45 20.07 -3.76
CA ALA A 70 -28.93 19.33 -2.60
C ALA A 70 -29.23 17.82 -2.71
N GLU A 71 -30.46 17.50 -3.13
CA GLU A 71 -30.87 16.10 -3.36
C GLU A 71 -30.05 15.42 -4.47
N ALA A 72 -29.79 16.12 -5.59
CA ALA A 72 -28.95 15.60 -6.66
C ALA A 72 -27.50 15.39 -6.19
N ARG A 73 -26.96 16.30 -5.39
CA ARG A 73 -25.62 16.16 -4.80
C ARG A 73 -25.52 14.94 -3.87
N GLU A 74 -26.52 14.75 -3.03
CA GLU A 74 -26.57 13.62 -2.11
C GLU A 74 -26.66 12.28 -2.87
N LEU A 75 -27.62 12.15 -3.80
CA LEU A 75 -27.84 10.93 -4.58
C LEU A 75 -26.68 10.61 -5.52
N LEU A 76 -26.17 11.60 -6.25
CA LEU A 76 -25.09 11.40 -7.20
C LEU A 76 -23.73 11.30 -6.50
N GLY A 77 -23.52 11.99 -5.40
CA GLY A 77 -22.35 11.83 -4.54
C GLY A 77 -22.28 10.42 -3.94
N ALA A 78 -23.39 9.92 -3.42
CA ALA A 78 -23.48 8.54 -2.94
C ALA A 78 -23.24 7.50 -4.05
N ALA A 79 -23.73 7.76 -5.28
CA ALA A 79 -23.52 6.88 -6.43
C ALA A 79 -22.06 6.91 -6.97
N ALA A 80 -21.41 8.07 -6.90
CA ALA A 80 -20.03 8.28 -7.35
C ALA A 80 -18.97 7.83 -6.32
N ALA A 81 -19.35 7.67 -5.05
CA ALA A 81 -18.45 7.20 -4.03
C ALA A 81 -17.84 5.82 -4.41
N PRO A 82 -16.55 5.58 -4.11
CA PRO A 82 -15.92 4.32 -4.40
C PRO A 82 -16.72 3.15 -3.81
N PRO A 83 -16.70 1.96 -4.46
CA PRO A 83 -17.43 0.79 -3.98
C PRO A 83 -17.10 0.44 -2.54
N LEU A 84 -15.82 0.55 -2.14
CA LEU A 84 -15.36 0.44 -0.76
C LEU A 84 -14.89 1.82 -0.28
N PRO A 85 -15.51 2.38 0.77
CA PRO A 85 -15.11 3.69 1.30
C PRO A 85 -13.69 3.65 1.87
N ARG A 86 -13.01 4.80 1.78
CA ARG A 86 -11.71 4.99 2.40
C ARG A 86 -11.83 5.00 3.92
N VAL A 87 -10.95 4.27 4.56
CA VAL A 87 -10.75 4.30 6.01
C VAL A 87 -9.28 4.57 6.29
N THR A 88 -9.02 5.60 7.09
CA THR A 88 -7.67 6.01 7.46
C THR A 88 -7.43 5.69 8.94
N ILE A 89 -6.31 5.04 9.23
CA ILE A 89 -5.83 4.71 10.57
C ILE A 89 -4.48 5.40 10.76
N GLY A 90 -4.26 6.06 11.88
CA GLY A 90 -3.05 6.86 12.07
C GLY A 90 -3.16 8.28 11.53
N ALA A 91 -2.04 9.00 11.54
CA ALA A 91 -1.91 10.35 11.04
C ALA A 91 -0.48 10.63 10.56
N GLY A 92 -0.31 11.57 9.64
CA GLY A 92 1.00 11.98 9.12
C GLY A 92 1.65 10.92 8.25
N GLU A 93 2.97 10.74 8.38
CA GLU A 93 3.77 9.86 7.53
C GLU A 93 3.51 8.35 7.75
N THR A 94 2.94 7.98 8.90
CA THR A 94 2.62 6.59 9.23
C THR A 94 1.15 6.23 9.03
N GLU A 95 0.41 7.08 8.32
CA GLU A 95 -1.00 6.85 8.00
C GLU A 95 -1.18 5.56 7.20
N VAL A 96 -2.11 4.72 7.61
CA VAL A 96 -2.53 3.51 6.90
C VAL A 96 -3.91 3.72 6.31
N ILE A 97 -4.01 3.54 4.99
CA ILE A 97 -5.26 3.70 4.24
C ILE A 97 -5.79 2.34 3.82
N LEU A 98 -7.06 2.10 4.08
CA LEU A 98 -7.83 0.94 3.64
C LEU A 98 -8.96 1.39 2.71
N GLY A 99 -9.41 0.51 1.83
CA GLY A 99 -10.55 0.79 0.94
C GLY A 99 -10.16 1.35 -0.43
N ASP A 100 -10.99 2.21 -1.00
CA ASP A 100 -10.89 2.78 -2.36
C ASP A 100 -10.85 1.76 -3.51
N GLU A 101 -10.95 0.47 -3.23
CA GLU A 101 -10.82 -0.59 -4.21
C GLU A 101 -12.01 -0.61 -5.18
N THR A 102 -11.72 -0.76 -6.47
CA THR A 102 -12.70 -0.64 -7.55
C THR A 102 -12.80 -1.86 -8.46
N VAL A 103 -11.87 -2.81 -8.32
CA VAL A 103 -11.78 -4.00 -9.19
C VAL A 103 -11.75 -5.30 -8.39
N LEU A 104 -12.18 -6.39 -9.03
CA LEU A 104 -12.08 -7.74 -8.47
C LEU A 104 -10.71 -8.36 -8.74
N PHE A 105 -10.20 -8.17 -9.94
CA PHE A 105 -9.00 -8.86 -10.37
C PHE A 105 -7.85 -7.88 -10.59
N ARG A 106 -6.68 -8.24 -10.10
CA ARG A 106 -5.46 -7.46 -10.20
C ARG A 106 -5.08 -7.08 -11.64
N HIS A 107 -5.41 -7.93 -12.62
CA HIS A 107 -5.11 -7.66 -14.03
C HIS A 107 -6.02 -6.60 -14.67
N GLU A 108 -7.16 -6.29 -14.06
CA GLU A 108 -8.04 -5.20 -14.52
C GLU A 108 -7.45 -3.84 -14.16
N LYS A 109 -6.86 -3.75 -12.97
CA LYS A 109 -6.15 -2.59 -12.44
C LYS A 109 -5.37 -2.99 -11.20
N THR A 110 -4.25 -2.33 -10.95
CA THR A 110 -3.51 -2.48 -9.68
C THR A 110 -4.45 -2.28 -8.49
N PHE A 111 -4.34 -3.13 -7.47
CA PHE A 111 -4.99 -2.87 -6.19
C PHE A 111 -4.38 -1.62 -5.55
N TYR A 112 -5.22 -0.78 -4.93
CA TYR A 112 -4.79 0.54 -4.48
C TYR A 112 -3.98 0.52 -3.20
N HIS A 113 -4.53 -0.14 -2.16
CA HIS A 113 -3.91 -0.12 -0.85
C HIS A 113 -3.45 -1.51 -0.46
N PRO A 114 -2.15 -1.67 -0.13
CA PRO A 114 -1.62 -2.94 0.35
C PRO A 114 -2.37 -3.41 1.60
N THR A 115 -2.57 -4.73 1.70
CA THR A 115 -3.10 -5.33 2.92
C THR A 115 -2.23 -4.91 4.11
N ALA A 116 -2.80 -4.19 5.05
CA ALA A 116 -2.09 -3.76 6.24
C ALA A 116 -1.89 -4.94 7.20
N ILE A 117 -0.74 -5.00 7.84
CA ILE A 117 -0.38 -6.04 8.81
C ILE A 117 -0.13 -5.39 10.17
N ALA A 118 -0.93 -5.78 11.16
CA ALA A 118 -0.76 -5.40 12.55
C ALA A 118 -0.20 -6.58 13.35
N VAL A 119 0.77 -6.33 14.21
CA VAL A 119 1.28 -7.33 15.16
C VAL A 119 0.83 -6.97 16.56
N SER A 120 0.32 -7.97 17.29
CA SER A 120 -0.30 -7.71 18.59
C SER A 120 0.70 -7.72 19.75
N VAL A 121 0.30 -6.99 20.78
CA VAL A 121 0.89 -7.00 22.12
C VAL A 121 -0.23 -6.94 23.15
N ARG A 122 -0.12 -7.69 24.24
CA ARG A 122 -1.08 -7.70 25.36
C ARG A 122 -0.65 -6.72 26.44
N ASP A 123 -1.59 -6.03 27.03
CA ASP A 123 -1.35 -5.05 28.10
C ASP A 123 -1.11 -5.68 29.49
N ASP A 124 -1.34 -6.99 29.64
CA ASP A 124 -1.09 -7.72 30.90
C ASP A 124 0.37 -8.20 31.07
N LEU A 125 1.21 -8.02 30.04
CA LEU A 125 2.63 -8.36 30.11
C LEU A 125 3.33 -7.48 31.18
N PRO A 126 4.35 -8.02 31.92
CA PRO A 126 5.27 -7.21 32.69
C PRO A 126 5.90 -6.09 31.84
N ASP A 127 6.14 -4.92 32.45
CA ASP A 127 6.55 -3.72 31.72
C ASP A 127 7.83 -3.91 30.89
N ASP A 128 8.80 -4.68 31.40
CA ASP A 128 10.02 -5.05 30.70
C ASP A 128 9.74 -5.92 29.45
N ARG A 129 8.83 -6.89 29.57
CA ARG A 129 8.40 -7.75 28.47
C ARG A 129 7.55 -7.00 27.46
N PHE A 130 6.72 -6.08 27.92
CA PHE A 130 5.94 -5.22 27.05
C PHE A 130 6.86 -4.33 26.21
N ALA A 131 7.84 -3.67 26.82
CA ALA A 131 8.83 -2.86 26.12
C ALA A 131 9.66 -3.68 25.14
N GLN A 132 10.13 -4.87 25.55
CA GLN A 132 10.87 -5.79 24.68
C GLN A 132 10.04 -6.22 23.47
N ARG A 133 8.73 -6.48 23.65
CA ARG A 133 7.82 -6.83 22.56
C ARG A 133 7.65 -5.70 21.58
N LEU A 134 7.49 -4.45 22.04
CA LEU A 134 7.39 -3.28 21.18
C LEU A 134 8.66 -3.06 20.36
N GLU A 135 9.83 -3.24 20.96
CA GLU A 135 11.11 -3.13 20.26
C GLU A 135 11.24 -4.23 19.18
N ALA A 136 10.82 -5.47 19.50
CA ALA A 136 10.77 -6.54 18.51
C ALA A 136 9.86 -6.20 17.33
N ILE A 137 8.65 -5.65 17.59
CA ILE A 137 7.72 -5.21 16.53
C ILE A 137 8.35 -4.10 15.69
N ARG A 138 8.98 -3.10 16.30
CA ARG A 138 9.68 -2.03 15.60
C ARG A 138 10.79 -2.57 14.68
N GLY A 139 11.45 -3.64 15.10
CA GLY A 139 12.48 -4.33 14.32
C GLY A 139 11.98 -5.14 13.14
N LEU A 140 10.67 -5.39 13.01
CA LEU A 140 10.08 -6.16 11.89
C LEU A 140 10.04 -5.34 10.60
N SER A 141 11.21 -5.05 10.09
CA SER A 141 11.44 -4.23 8.89
C SER A 141 12.58 -4.84 8.08
N PHE A 142 12.37 -4.97 6.79
CA PHE A 142 13.30 -5.63 5.88
C PHE A 142 13.52 -4.76 4.65
N GLU A 143 14.70 -4.86 4.05
CA GLU A 143 14.96 -4.27 2.73
C GLU A 143 14.78 -5.34 1.65
N ARG A 144 13.92 -5.08 0.67
CA ARG A 144 13.72 -5.95 -0.48
C ARG A 144 13.55 -5.12 -1.74
N VAL A 145 14.39 -5.40 -2.74
CA VAL A 145 14.35 -4.72 -4.06
C VAL A 145 14.53 -3.19 -3.92
N GLY A 146 15.39 -2.76 -2.97
CA GLY A 146 15.63 -1.34 -2.68
C GLY A 146 14.46 -0.64 -1.99
N GLN A 147 13.43 -1.37 -1.57
CA GLN A 147 12.29 -0.84 -0.84
C GLN A 147 12.27 -1.40 0.59
N ARG A 148 11.95 -0.55 1.54
CA ARG A 148 11.69 -0.98 2.91
C ARG A 148 10.29 -1.57 2.99
N ILE A 149 10.17 -2.83 3.43
CA ILE A 149 8.92 -3.51 3.73
C ILE A 149 8.86 -3.81 5.23
N ALA A 150 7.76 -3.49 5.87
CA ALA A 150 7.62 -3.59 7.32
C ALA A 150 6.16 -3.87 7.72
N VAL A 151 5.93 -4.14 9.00
CA VAL A 151 4.60 -4.09 9.61
C VAL A 151 4.07 -2.66 9.61
N ASP A 152 2.76 -2.52 9.59
CA ASP A 152 2.12 -1.23 9.42
C ASP A 152 1.51 -0.70 10.72
N LEU A 153 1.10 -1.58 11.65
CA LEU A 153 0.38 -1.20 12.88
C LEU A 153 0.80 -2.09 14.05
N VAL A 154 0.54 -1.57 15.25
CA VAL A 154 0.52 -2.37 16.48
C VAL A 154 -0.93 -2.61 16.89
N ALA A 155 -1.29 -3.87 17.19
CA ALA A 155 -2.57 -4.22 17.75
C ALA A 155 -2.45 -4.39 19.28
N LEU A 156 -2.98 -3.46 20.06
CA LEU A 156 -2.96 -3.54 21.52
C LEU A 156 -4.18 -4.31 21.99
N ARG A 157 -3.97 -5.44 22.67
CA ARG A 157 -5.03 -6.30 23.23
C ARG A 157 -5.21 -6.03 24.72
N TRP A 158 -6.43 -5.74 25.11
CA TRP A 158 -6.80 -5.60 26.51
C TRP A 158 -6.97 -6.97 27.18
N ALA A 159 -6.14 -7.24 28.14
CA ALA A 159 -6.12 -8.49 28.90
C ALA A 159 -5.96 -8.25 30.41
N SER A 160 -5.47 -7.07 30.82
CA SER A 160 -5.23 -6.71 32.22
C SER A 160 -6.52 -6.49 33.02
N GLY A 161 -7.64 -6.13 32.37
CA GLY A 161 -8.86 -5.69 33.06
C GLY A 161 -8.77 -4.28 33.62
N ASP A 162 -7.66 -3.55 33.41
CA ASP A 162 -7.39 -2.21 33.94
C ASP A 162 -7.34 -1.17 32.81
N PRO A 163 -8.36 -0.28 32.68
CA PRO A 163 -8.40 0.75 31.65
C PRO A 163 -7.22 1.74 31.69
N GLU A 164 -6.72 2.07 32.89
CA GLU A 164 -5.60 2.99 33.05
C GLU A 164 -4.29 2.34 32.57
N ARG A 165 -4.09 1.05 32.88
CA ARG A 165 -2.96 0.30 32.36
C ARG A 165 -3.00 0.21 30.82
N PHE A 166 -4.17 -0.09 30.26
CA PHE A 166 -4.36 -0.12 28.82
C PHE A 166 -4.01 1.22 28.17
N ALA A 167 -4.43 2.32 28.78
CA ALA A 167 -4.11 3.67 28.31
C ALA A 167 -2.60 3.97 28.35
N ARG A 168 -1.92 3.58 29.45
CA ARG A 168 -0.44 3.71 29.54
C ARG A 168 0.27 2.87 28.47
N CYS A 169 -0.18 1.63 28.25
CA CYS A 169 0.35 0.75 27.22
C CYS A 169 0.12 1.31 25.81
N ALA A 170 -1.03 1.93 25.53
CA ALA A 170 -1.30 2.58 24.26
C ALA A 170 -0.34 3.76 24.01
N ALA A 171 -0.13 4.63 25.00
CA ALA A 171 0.83 5.73 24.91
C ALA A 171 2.27 5.22 24.69
N ALA A 172 2.68 4.20 25.45
CA ALA A 172 3.99 3.57 25.31
C ALA A 172 4.20 2.93 23.91
N SER A 173 3.15 2.32 23.37
CA SER A 173 3.20 1.70 22.02
C SER A 173 3.46 2.75 20.93
N VAL A 174 2.74 3.87 20.95
CA VAL A 174 2.96 4.97 20.01
C VAL A 174 4.37 5.55 20.16
N ALA A 175 4.80 5.82 21.40
CA ALA A 175 6.11 6.40 21.66
C ALA A 175 7.28 5.50 21.23
N ALA A 176 7.16 4.18 21.44
CA ALA A 176 8.23 3.22 21.16
C ALA A 176 8.33 2.87 19.66
N THR A 177 7.20 2.75 18.96
CA THR A 177 7.17 2.23 17.59
C THR A 177 6.94 3.30 16.53
N GLY A 178 6.26 4.40 16.86
CA GLY A 178 5.77 5.39 15.90
C GLY A 178 4.64 4.89 14.99
N LEU A 179 4.19 3.64 15.18
CA LEU A 179 3.14 3.02 14.35
C LEU A 179 1.75 3.35 14.87
N PRO A 180 0.74 3.45 13.98
CA PRO A 180 -0.64 3.60 14.38
C PRO A 180 -1.17 2.33 15.07
N LEU A 181 -2.26 2.48 15.84
CA LEU A 181 -2.77 1.42 16.69
C LEU A 181 -4.12 0.86 16.22
N VAL A 182 -4.28 -0.45 16.41
CA VAL A 182 -5.58 -1.12 16.53
C VAL A 182 -5.81 -1.38 18.03
N LEU A 183 -6.84 -0.80 18.62
CA LEU A 183 -7.16 -0.94 20.03
C LEU A 183 -8.28 -1.97 20.24
N LEU A 184 -7.93 -3.16 20.73
CA LEU A 184 -8.87 -4.27 20.96
C LEU A 184 -9.25 -4.31 22.46
N ALA A 185 -10.31 -3.61 22.85
CA ALA A 185 -10.66 -3.45 24.26
C ALA A 185 -12.14 -3.11 24.47
N SER A 186 -12.61 -3.15 25.73
CA SER A 186 -13.90 -2.61 26.14
C SER A 186 -14.00 -1.10 25.83
N THR A 187 -15.21 -0.56 25.73
CA THR A 187 -15.39 0.86 25.40
C THR A 187 -14.77 1.77 26.47
N GLU A 188 -14.75 1.36 27.73
CA GLU A 188 -14.11 2.12 28.82
C GLU A 188 -12.60 2.24 28.60
N ALA A 189 -11.93 1.12 28.35
CA ALA A 189 -10.50 1.10 28.06
C ALA A 189 -10.15 1.83 26.73
N LEU A 190 -11.02 1.71 25.70
CA LEU A 190 -10.87 2.47 24.46
C LEU A 190 -10.90 3.99 24.70
N ARG A 191 -11.83 4.47 25.55
CA ARG A 191 -11.93 5.90 25.89
C ARG A 191 -10.67 6.38 26.59
N ALA A 192 -10.20 5.66 27.61
CA ALA A 192 -8.98 6.00 28.33
C ALA A 192 -7.74 6.02 27.42
N ALA A 193 -7.62 5.03 26.53
CA ALA A 193 -6.52 4.96 25.57
C ALA A 193 -6.54 6.11 24.56
N VAL A 194 -7.72 6.44 23.99
CA VAL A 194 -7.87 7.55 23.04
C VAL A 194 -7.48 8.89 23.67
N GLU A 195 -7.82 9.10 24.95
CA GLU A 195 -7.41 10.30 25.68
C GLU A 195 -5.90 10.36 25.90
N ALA A 196 -5.30 9.22 26.24
CA ALA A 196 -3.86 9.14 26.53
C ALA A 196 -2.97 9.36 25.29
N ILE A 197 -3.42 8.91 24.10
CA ILE A 197 -2.62 8.99 22.87
C ILE A 197 -2.89 10.24 22.02
N GLY A 198 -3.69 11.15 22.44
CA GLY A 198 -4.14 12.41 21.82
C GLY A 198 -3.62 12.68 20.42
N GLY A 199 -4.47 13.08 19.47
CA GLY A 199 -4.08 13.38 18.10
C GLY A 199 -3.79 12.17 17.19
N SER A 200 -3.52 10.98 17.75
CA SER A 200 -3.46 9.73 17.01
C SER A 200 -4.86 9.30 16.57
N ARG A 201 -4.96 8.64 15.43
CA ARG A 201 -6.23 8.14 14.90
C ARG A 201 -6.24 6.61 14.92
N PRO A 202 -6.41 5.97 16.09
CA PRO A 202 -6.41 4.51 16.19
C PRO A 202 -7.69 3.91 15.62
N LEU A 203 -7.63 2.64 15.17
CA LEU A 203 -8.80 1.84 14.89
C LEU A 203 -9.37 1.31 16.20
N LEU A 204 -10.61 1.68 16.53
CA LEU A 204 -11.32 1.14 17.68
C LEU A 204 -11.89 -0.24 17.35
N ALA A 205 -11.60 -1.23 18.18
CA ALA A 205 -12.00 -2.61 17.97
C ALA A 205 -12.66 -3.20 19.23
N PRO A 206 -13.91 -2.78 19.53
CA PRO A 206 -14.64 -3.26 20.70
C PRO A 206 -15.06 -4.73 20.54
N PRO A 207 -15.35 -5.44 21.67
CA PRO A 207 -16.10 -6.68 21.63
C PRO A 207 -17.55 -6.42 21.14
N PRO A 208 -18.26 -7.44 20.60
CA PRO A 208 -19.60 -7.26 20.01
C PRO A 208 -20.61 -6.62 20.98
N GLY A 209 -20.55 -6.91 22.26
CA GLY A 209 -21.45 -6.36 23.29
C GLY A 209 -21.33 -4.84 23.47
N ASP A 210 -20.19 -4.26 23.14
CA ASP A 210 -19.87 -2.83 23.33
C ASP A 210 -20.08 -1.98 22.07
N LEU A 211 -20.55 -2.57 20.99
CA LEU A 211 -20.59 -1.89 19.67
C LEU A 211 -21.32 -0.53 19.72
N ALA A 212 -22.47 -0.46 20.35
CA ALA A 212 -23.25 0.78 20.37
C ALA A 212 -22.56 1.93 21.15
N ALA A 213 -21.87 1.62 22.24
CA ALA A 213 -21.12 2.58 23.01
C ALA A 213 -19.84 3.03 22.26
N ALA A 214 -19.13 2.08 21.69
CA ALA A 214 -17.93 2.36 20.88
C ALA A 214 -18.26 3.13 19.59
N ALA A 215 -19.41 2.89 18.97
CA ALA A 215 -19.87 3.65 17.81
C ALA A 215 -20.11 5.13 18.13
N ARG A 216 -20.68 5.43 19.31
CA ARG A 216 -20.80 6.81 19.78
C ARG A 216 -19.45 7.46 20.05
N LEU A 217 -18.51 6.73 20.67
CA LEU A 217 -17.13 7.22 20.88
C LEU A 217 -16.44 7.48 19.54
N ALA A 218 -16.59 6.57 18.57
CA ALA A 218 -16.02 6.72 17.22
C ALA A 218 -16.60 7.95 16.50
N ALA A 219 -17.90 8.20 16.62
CA ALA A 219 -18.57 9.38 16.06
C ALA A 219 -18.08 10.68 16.71
N GLU A 220 -18.03 10.72 18.05
CA GLU A 220 -17.57 11.86 18.86
C GLU A 220 -16.14 12.26 18.48
N ARG A 221 -15.24 11.31 18.37
CA ARG A 221 -13.81 11.52 18.13
C ARG A 221 -13.42 11.40 16.65
N LYS A 222 -14.36 11.13 15.75
CA LYS A 222 -14.17 10.90 14.29
C LYS A 222 -13.12 9.82 14.00
N LEU A 223 -13.17 8.71 14.75
CA LEU A 223 -12.22 7.60 14.66
C LEU A 223 -12.79 6.45 13.82
N PRO A 224 -11.92 5.63 13.18
CA PRO A 224 -12.33 4.40 12.55
C PRO A 224 -12.76 3.34 13.57
N LEU A 225 -13.78 2.55 13.20
CA LEU A 225 -14.41 1.56 14.08
C LEU A 225 -14.49 0.20 13.38
N ARG A 226 -13.97 -0.85 14.04
CA ARG A 226 -14.24 -2.24 13.65
C ARG A 226 -15.64 -2.64 14.10
N VAL A 227 -16.41 -3.15 13.17
CA VAL A 227 -17.70 -3.78 13.45
C VAL A 227 -17.56 -5.28 13.26
N ARG A 228 -17.69 -6.04 14.34
CA ARG A 228 -17.52 -7.50 14.36
C ARG A 228 -18.85 -8.20 14.60
N ALA A 229 -19.16 -9.17 13.72
CA ALA A 229 -20.31 -10.07 13.89
C ALA A 229 -20.05 -11.38 13.13
N HIS A 230 -20.65 -12.49 13.58
CA HIS A 230 -20.44 -13.79 12.96
C HIS A 230 -21.20 -13.92 11.63
N GLY A 231 -20.44 -13.95 10.53
CA GLY A 231 -20.98 -14.07 9.17
C GLY A 231 -21.63 -12.80 8.65
N LEU A 232 -21.88 -12.75 7.35
CA LEU A 232 -22.36 -11.56 6.65
C LEU A 232 -23.79 -11.15 7.01
N GLU A 233 -24.63 -12.12 7.36
CA GLU A 233 -26.03 -11.87 7.74
C GLU A 233 -26.16 -11.09 9.05
N ALA A 234 -25.31 -11.39 10.03
CA ALA A 234 -25.24 -10.63 11.29
C ALA A 234 -24.44 -9.35 11.16
N LEU A 235 -23.46 -9.32 10.26
CA LEU A 235 -22.59 -8.17 10.04
C LEU A 235 -23.32 -6.97 9.42
N ALA A 236 -24.24 -7.20 8.46
CA ALA A 236 -24.98 -6.12 7.80
C ALA A 236 -25.81 -5.27 8.77
N PRO A 237 -26.67 -5.82 9.64
CA PRO A 237 -27.39 -5.02 10.61
C PRO A 237 -26.47 -4.37 11.67
N ALA A 238 -25.35 -5.00 12.04
CA ALA A 238 -24.37 -4.42 12.96
C ALA A 238 -23.69 -3.17 12.36
N LEU A 239 -23.29 -3.22 11.09
CA LEU A 239 -22.76 -2.06 10.36
C LEU A 239 -23.80 -0.94 10.22
N SER A 240 -25.05 -1.29 9.94
CA SER A 240 -26.15 -0.32 9.88
C SER A 240 -26.38 0.35 11.25
N ALA A 241 -26.37 -0.42 12.33
CA ALA A 241 -26.52 0.12 13.69
C ALA A 241 -25.36 1.05 14.08
N ALA A 242 -24.13 0.71 13.72
CA ALA A 242 -22.96 1.57 13.98
C ALA A 242 -23.08 2.91 13.21
N ARG A 243 -23.54 2.88 11.95
CA ARG A 243 -23.81 4.10 11.17
C ARG A 243 -24.92 4.94 11.79
N ALA A 244 -26.02 4.30 12.20
CA ALA A 244 -27.12 4.99 12.87
C ALA A 244 -26.68 5.67 14.18
N ALA A 245 -25.67 5.12 14.87
CA ALA A 245 -25.03 5.74 16.03
C ALA A 245 -24.05 6.87 15.68
N GLY A 246 -23.86 7.19 14.37
CA GLY A 246 -23.04 8.30 13.88
C GLY A 246 -21.61 7.94 13.47
N ALA A 247 -21.20 6.67 13.56
CA ALA A 247 -19.88 6.26 13.09
C ALA A 247 -19.81 6.24 11.56
N THR A 248 -18.86 6.98 10.99
CA THR A 248 -18.76 7.17 9.53
C THR A 248 -17.63 6.36 8.89
N SER A 249 -16.60 6.01 9.64
CA SER A 249 -15.41 5.30 9.18
C SER A 249 -15.44 3.87 9.75
N LEU A 250 -15.93 2.90 8.96
CA LEU A 250 -16.17 1.54 9.43
C LEU A 250 -15.28 0.52 8.72
N VAL A 251 -14.86 -0.51 9.47
CA VAL A 251 -14.13 -1.68 8.98
C VAL A 251 -14.94 -2.92 9.36
N ALA A 252 -15.22 -3.77 8.38
CA ALA A 252 -16.04 -4.96 8.55
C ALA A 252 -15.20 -6.15 9.06
N ASP A 253 -15.67 -6.82 10.13
CA ASP A 253 -15.07 -8.05 10.65
C ASP A 253 -16.14 -9.16 10.70
N PRO A 254 -16.10 -10.12 9.76
CA PRO A 254 -17.07 -11.21 9.72
C PRO A 254 -16.87 -12.26 10.81
N ALA A 255 -15.89 -12.09 11.71
CA ALA A 255 -15.53 -13.03 12.77
C ALA A 255 -15.33 -14.47 12.25
N SER A 256 -14.66 -14.61 11.10
CA SER A 256 -14.38 -15.89 10.47
C SER A 256 -13.59 -16.81 11.39
N ALA A 257 -13.97 -18.07 11.50
CA ALA A 257 -13.37 -19.02 12.43
C ALA A 257 -12.23 -19.87 11.84
N THR A 258 -12.15 -19.96 10.52
CA THR A 258 -11.14 -20.75 9.82
C THR A 258 -10.55 -20.02 8.61
N PRO A 259 -9.36 -20.42 8.11
CA PRO A 259 -8.80 -19.84 6.88
C PRO A 259 -9.74 -19.93 5.68
N ARG A 260 -10.52 -21.02 5.59
CA ARG A 260 -11.52 -21.20 4.54
C ARG A 260 -12.63 -20.17 4.63
N ASP A 261 -13.17 -19.98 5.84
CA ASP A 261 -14.26 -19.03 6.05
C ASP A 261 -13.78 -17.59 5.81
N ALA A 262 -12.58 -17.27 6.29
CA ALA A 262 -11.98 -15.96 6.08
C ALA A 262 -11.82 -15.60 4.58
N VAL A 263 -11.35 -16.54 3.75
CA VAL A 263 -11.23 -16.34 2.30
C VAL A 263 -12.61 -16.23 1.63
N ALA A 264 -13.58 -17.04 2.08
CA ALA A 264 -14.95 -16.99 1.57
C ALA A 264 -15.61 -15.64 1.89
N ASP A 265 -15.52 -15.19 3.14
CA ASP A 265 -16.08 -13.90 3.61
C ASP A 265 -15.41 -12.71 2.92
N ALA A 266 -14.08 -12.68 2.82
CA ALA A 266 -13.35 -11.64 2.13
C ALA A 266 -13.76 -11.54 0.65
N THR A 267 -13.90 -12.70 -0.01
CA THR A 267 -14.33 -12.78 -1.41
C THR A 267 -15.77 -12.30 -1.56
N ALA A 268 -16.65 -12.69 -0.66
CA ALA A 268 -18.05 -12.30 -0.67
C ALA A 268 -18.22 -10.79 -0.46
N LEU A 269 -17.54 -10.22 0.56
CA LEU A 269 -17.56 -8.77 0.81
C LEU A 269 -17.10 -7.97 -0.41
N ARG A 270 -15.99 -8.37 -1.05
CA ARG A 270 -15.48 -7.70 -2.26
C ARG A 270 -16.47 -7.80 -3.42
N ARG A 271 -17.05 -8.98 -3.66
CA ARG A 271 -18.02 -9.20 -4.74
C ARG A 271 -19.32 -8.43 -4.49
N LEU A 272 -19.81 -8.41 -3.25
CA LEU A 272 -20.99 -7.63 -2.89
C LEU A 272 -20.74 -6.14 -3.09
N ALA A 273 -19.58 -5.62 -2.69
CA ALA A 273 -19.25 -4.21 -2.89
C ALA A 273 -19.16 -3.82 -4.37
N ILE A 274 -18.45 -4.59 -5.19
CA ILE A 274 -18.11 -4.22 -6.57
C ILE A 274 -19.20 -4.66 -7.56
N LEU A 275 -19.63 -5.93 -7.52
CA LEU A 275 -20.60 -6.45 -8.49
C LEU A 275 -22.04 -6.14 -8.13
N ALA A 276 -22.40 -6.29 -6.85
CA ALA A 276 -23.74 -6.05 -6.38
C ALA A 276 -23.98 -4.59 -5.97
N ARG A 277 -22.91 -3.78 -5.80
CA ARG A 277 -22.95 -2.42 -5.26
C ARG A 277 -23.73 -2.33 -3.95
N ASN A 278 -23.62 -3.37 -3.14
CA ASN A 278 -24.28 -3.45 -1.84
C ASN A 278 -23.56 -2.53 -0.85
N ARG A 279 -24.16 -1.41 -0.51
CA ARG A 279 -23.61 -0.41 0.40
C ARG A 279 -23.70 -0.79 1.89
N GLU A 280 -24.45 -1.82 2.23
CA GLU A 280 -24.58 -2.29 3.61
C GLU A 280 -23.34 -3.05 4.08
N LEU A 281 -22.71 -3.80 3.17
CA LEU A 281 -21.53 -4.62 3.42
C LEU A 281 -20.26 -4.12 2.72
N ALA A 282 -20.33 -3.02 2.00
CA ALA A 282 -19.23 -2.46 1.22
C ALA A 282 -18.25 -1.70 2.11
N TYR A 283 -17.49 -2.40 2.94
CA TYR A 283 -16.44 -1.83 3.80
C TYR A 283 -15.14 -2.62 3.66
N PRO A 284 -13.96 -1.99 3.93
CA PRO A 284 -12.70 -2.71 4.07
C PRO A 284 -12.83 -3.80 5.13
N ALA A 285 -12.21 -4.96 4.90
CA ALA A 285 -12.32 -6.11 5.79
C ALA A 285 -11.07 -6.27 6.66
N ILE A 286 -11.29 -6.45 7.97
CA ILE A 286 -10.26 -6.84 8.94
C ILE A 286 -10.45 -8.31 9.32
N PHE A 287 -9.34 -9.02 9.49
CA PHE A 287 -9.30 -10.39 9.99
C PHE A 287 -8.35 -10.46 11.17
N ASP A 288 -8.91 -10.78 12.33
CA ASP A 288 -8.16 -11.03 13.54
C ASP A 288 -7.74 -12.51 13.55
N LEU A 289 -6.48 -12.76 13.27
CA LEU A 289 -5.88 -14.09 13.15
C LEU A 289 -5.13 -14.51 14.43
N GLY A 290 -5.36 -13.79 15.52
CA GLY A 290 -4.85 -14.11 16.84
C GLY A 290 -5.80 -15.00 17.65
N ASP A 291 -5.52 -15.15 18.94
CA ASP A 291 -6.37 -15.81 19.94
C ASP A 291 -6.89 -17.22 19.51
N GLY A 292 -5.97 -18.10 19.13
CA GLY A 292 -6.30 -19.48 18.77
C GLY A 292 -6.89 -19.66 17.37
N PHE A 293 -6.78 -18.66 16.51
CA PHE A 293 -7.14 -18.82 15.11
C PHE A 293 -6.28 -19.95 14.47
N PRO A 294 -6.88 -20.91 13.79
CA PRO A 294 -6.12 -22.04 13.23
C PRO A 294 -5.27 -21.57 12.05
N ASP A 295 -3.97 -21.92 12.07
CA ASP A 295 -3.02 -21.66 10.98
C ASP A 295 -3.04 -20.18 10.50
N PRO A 296 -2.68 -19.22 11.38
CA PRO A 296 -2.78 -17.78 11.08
C PRO A 296 -1.89 -17.35 9.92
N PHE A 297 -0.71 -17.94 9.77
CA PHE A 297 0.21 -17.64 8.67
C PHE A 297 -0.39 -18.01 7.31
N ARG A 298 -0.96 -19.21 7.20
CA ARG A 298 -1.63 -19.65 5.98
C ARG A 298 -2.86 -18.78 5.66
N ALA A 299 -3.64 -18.43 6.68
CA ALA A 299 -4.78 -17.54 6.50
C ALA A 299 -4.31 -16.17 5.97
N ALA A 300 -3.29 -15.59 6.56
CA ALA A 300 -2.70 -14.32 6.12
C ALA A 300 -2.20 -14.41 4.67
N ALA A 301 -1.46 -15.48 4.31
CA ALA A 301 -0.95 -15.71 2.96
C ALA A 301 -2.08 -15.83 1.92
N LEU A 302 -3.24 -16.37 2.31
CA LEU A 302 -4.43 -16.45 1.44
C LEU A 302 -5.19 -15.11 1.35
N LEU A 303 -5.29 -14.36 2.46
CA LEU A 303 -6.05 -13.11 2.53
C LEU A 303 -5.36 -11.94 1.84
N ILE A 304 -4.04 -11.89 1.80
CA ILE A 304 -3.30 -10.84 1.07
C ILE A 304 -3.74 -10.77 -0.41
N PRO A 305 -3.72 -11.85 -1.21
CA PRO A 305 -4.23 -11.82 -2.57
C PRO A 305 -5.77 -11.88 -2.66
N LYS A 306 -6.48 -12.17 -1.56
CA LYS A 306 -7.92 -12.38 -1.50
C LYS A 306 -8.62 -11.36 -0.59
N TYR A 307 -8.29 -10.09 -0.79
CA TYR A 307 -9.06 -8.93 -0.36
C TYR A 307 -9.07 -8.64 1.16
N GLY A 308 -8.20 -9.25 1.96
CA GLY A 308 -7.97 -8.80 3.32
C GLY A 308 -7.41 -7.37 3.30
N SER A 309 -8.08 -6.41 3.96
CA SER A 309 -7.59 -5.05 4.01
C SER A 309 -6.67 -4.81 5.21
N LEU A 310 -6.95 -5.49 6.33
CA LEU A 310 -6.12 -5.44 7.55
C LEU A 310 -6.10 -6.83 8.19
N LEU A 311 -4.91 -7.30 8.53
CA LEU A 311 -4.68 -8.55 9.24
C LEU A 311 -4.05 -8.27 10.60
N VAL A 312 -4.54 -8.91 11.65
CA VAL A 312 -3.96 -8.87 12.99
C VAL A 312 -3.34 -10.23 13.30
N LEU A 313 -2.05 -10.25 13.60
CA LEU A 313 -1.28 -11.43 13.96
C LEU A 313 -0.81 -11.32 15.42
N ASP A 314 -0.95 -12.38 16.22
CA ASP A 314 -0.46 -12.36 17.60
C ASP A 314 1.05 -12.61 17.68
N GLU A 315 1.53 -13.55 16.88
CA GLU A 315 2.96 -13.81 16.74
C GLU A 315 3.41 -13.49 15.32
N ALA A 316 4.60 -12.99 15.19
CA ALA A 316 5.20 -12.73 13.91
C ALA A 316 6.66 -13.19 13.94
N ASP A 317 6.88 -14.45 13.57
CA ASP A 317 8.23 -14.91 13.26
C ASP A 317 8.79 -14.07 12.12
N PRO A 318 10.01 -13.53 12.23
CA PRO A 318 10.58 -12.67 11.19
C PRO A 318 10.62 -13.31 9.80
N ALA A 319 10.83 -14.63 9.69
CA ALA A 319 10.90 -15.33 8.40
C ALA A 319 9.50 -15.48 7.79
N GLU A 320 8.50 -15.82 8.60
CA GLU A 320 7.10 -15.86 8.16
C GLU A 320 6.63 -14.48 7.72
N LEU A 321 6.93 -13.46 8.52
CA LEU A 321 6.55 -12.10 8.19
C LEU A 321 7.22 -11.59 6.91
N LEU A 322 8.52 -11.84 6.73
CA LEU A 322 9.23 -11.50 5.48
C LEU A 322 8.54 -12.16 4.27
N THR A 323 8.07 -13.40 4.43
CA THR A 323 7.33 -14.11 3.37
C THR A 323 6.00 -13.43 3.05
N LEU A 324 5.22 -13.04 4.08
CA LEU A 324 3.96 -12.31 3.90
C LEU A 324 4.15 -10.93 3.28
N LEU A 325 5.15 -10.18 3.74
CA LEU A 325 5.50 -8.86 3.20
C LEU A 325 6.00 -8.94 1.76
N THR A 326 6.75 -9.99 1.42
CA THR A 326 7.18 -10.27 0.05
C THR A 326 5.99 -10.59 -0.87
N LEU A 327 5.07 -11.44 -0.40
CA LEU A 327 3.83 -11.73 -1.12
C LEU A 327 3.01 -10.45 -1.34
N ARG A 328 2.84 -9.65 -0.28
CA ARG A 328 2.15 -8.36 -0.34
C ARG A 328 2.78 -7.43 -1.38
N GLN A 329 4.08 -7.22 -1.34
CA GLN A 329 4.79 -6.38 -2.30
C GLN A 329 4.54 -6.85 -3.75
N ASN A 330 4.58 -8.16 -4.01
CA ASN A 330 4.34 -8.70 -5.36
C ASN A 330 2.90 -8.53 -5.82
N ILE A 331 1.92 -8.67 -4.92
CA ILE A 331 0.49 -8.54 -5.26
C ILE A 331 0.11 -7.09 -5.53
N PHE A 332 0.67 -6.13 -4.77
CA PHE A 332 0.31 -4.72 -4.86
C PHE A 332 1.25 -3.89 -5.74
N THR A 333 2.24 -4.51 -6.36
CA THR A 333 2.98 -3.90 -7.46
C THR A 333 2.12 -3.89 -8.72
N ASP A 334 2.19 -2.80 -9.51
CA ASP A 334 1.48 -2.69 -10.78
C ASP A 334 1.88 -3.84 -11.72
N PRO A 335 0.96 -4.71 -12.16
CA PRO A 335 1.28 -5.82 -13.05
C PRO A 335 1.79 -5.38 -14.42
N GLN A 336 1.55 -4.13 -14.79
CA GLN A 336 2.00 -3.53 -16.05
C GLN A 336 3.37 -2.85 -15.93
N ARG A 337 3.89 -2.70 -14.72
CA ARG A 337 5.20 -2.08 -14.45
C ARG A 337 6.10 -3.07 -13.73
N PRO A 338 7.31 -3.34 -14.25
CA PRO A 338 8.29 -4.15 -13.54
C PRO A 338 8.62 -3.57 -12.16
N ILE A 339 8.99 -4.42 -11.22
CA ILE A 339 9.50 -3.96 -9.92
C ILE A 339 10.76 -3.14 -10.16
N GLN A 340 10.80 -1.96 -9.57
CA GLN A 340 11.85 -0.96 -9.78
C GLN A 340 12.63 -0.74 -8.50
N VAL A 341 13.89 -0.36 -8.66
CA VAL A 341 14.73 0.21 -7.61
C VAL A 341 14.66 1.73 -7.72
N GLU A 342 14.69 2.42 -6.60
CA GLU A 342 14.72 3.88 -6.60
C GLU A 342 15.92 4.40 -7.37
N PRO A 343 15.74 5.39 -8.28
CA PRO A 343 16.85 6.03 -8.97
C PRO A 343 17.80 6.73 -8.01
N GLY A 344 19.10 6.69 -8.30
CA GLY A 344 20.07 7.36 -7.41
C GLY A 344 21.48 6.79 -7.49
N ILE A 345 22.29 7.11 -6.48
CA ILE A 345 23.67 6.65 -6.33
C ILE A 345 23.73 5.58 -5.24
N TYR A 346 24.19 4.40 -5.58
CA TYR A 346 24.39 3.28 -4.66
C TYR A 346 25.87 3.00 -4.46
N ALA A 347 26.27 2.87 -3.21
CA ALA A 347 27.65 2.47 -2.86
C ALA A 347 27.82 0.95 -2.97
N ILE A 348 28.90 0.53 -3.57
CA ILE A 348 29.39 -0.85 -3.60
C ILE A 348 30.66 -0.88 -2.75
N GLY A 349 30.64 -1.60 -1.65
CA GLY A 349 31.70 -1.53 -0.64
C GLY A 349 31.81 -0.15 0.01
N ALA A 350 33.03 0.33 0.22
CA ALA A 350 33.32 1.67 0.76
C ALA A 350 34.00 2.53 -0.33
N PRO A 351 33.24 3.13 -1.28
CA PRO A 351 33.83 3.89 -2.37
C PRO A 351 34.47 5.19 -1.88
N VAL A 352 35.57 5.55 -2.51
CA VAL A 352 36.31 6.79 -2.31
C VAL A 352 36.26 7.65 -3.57
N GLU A 353 36.81 8.87 -3.51
CA GLU A 353 36.76 9.85 -4.61
C GLU A 353 37.37 9.37 -5.96
N THR A 354 38.25 8.36 -5.91
CA THR A 354 38.84 7.77 -7.12
C THR A 354 38.18 6.43 -7.53
N SER A 355 37.06 6.06 -6.88
CA SER A 355 36.37 4.81 -7.18
C SER A 355 35.60 4.90 -8.50
N PRO A 356 35.54 3.79 -9.28
CA PRO A 356 34.79 3.74 -10.53
C PRO A 356 33.31 4.13 -10.36
N VAL A 357 32.78 4.77 -11.39
CA VAL A 357 31.36 5.10 -11.49
C VAL A 357 30.74 4.26 -12.61
N LEU A 358 29.81 3.38 -12.24
CA LEU A 358 29.03 2.56 -13.17
C LEU A 358 27.63 3.12 -13.32
N ILE A 359 26.96 2.82 -14.42
CA ILE A 359 25.55 3.15 -14.61
C ILE A 359 24.77 1.92 -15.09
N THR A 360 23.54 1.78 -14.61
CA THR A 360 22.55 0.84 -15.12
C THR A 360 21.15 1.39 -14.96
N THR A 361 20.13 0.57 -15.23
CA THR A 361 18.72 0.96 -15.16
C THR A 361 18.07 0.55 -13.84
N ASN A 362 16.92 1.16 -13.52
CA ASN A 362 16.16 0.85 -12.31
C ASN A 362 15.32 -0.42 -12.39
N PHE A 363 15.46 -1.25 -13.42
CA PHE A 363 14.88 -2.59 -13.43
C PHE A 363 15.54 -3.43 -12.33
N SER A 364 14.74 -3.94 -11.39
CA SER A 364 15.27 -4.60 -10.19
C SER A 364 16.18 -5.79 -10.49
N LEU A 365 15.81 -6.64 -11.46
CA LEU A 365 16.65 -7.77 -11.84
C LEU A 365 18.03 -7.29 -12.37
N THR A 366 18.05 -6.27 -13.22
CA THR A 366 19.30 -5.68 -13.72
C THR A 366 20.14 -5.11 -12.58
N TYR A 367 19.51 -4.37 -11.66
CA TYR A 367 20.20 -3.80 -10.49
C TYR A 367 20.87 -4.88 -9.65
N PHE A 368 20.11 -5.90 -9.21
CA PHE A 368 20.68 -6.94 -8.32
C PHE A 368 21.76 -7.75 -9.00
N THR A 369 21.61 -8.06 -10.29
CA THR A 369 22.61 -8.79 -11.03
C THR A 369 23.89 -7.96 -11.17
N VAL A 370 23.79 -6.70 -11.62
CA VAL A 370 24.93 -5.80 -11.79
C VAL A 370 25.60 -5.50 -10.45
N ARG A 371 24.82 -5.26 -9.39
CA ARG A 371 25.33 -5.02 -8.05
C ARG A 371 26.11 -6.23 -7.51
N GLY A 372 25.50 -7.41 -7.58
CA GLY A 372 26.15 -8.64 -7.11
C GLY A 372 27.45 -8.95 -7.85
N ASP A 373 27.47 -8.78 -9.18
CA ASP A 373 28.66 -8.97 -9.98
C ASP A 373 29.74 -7.91 -9.67
N ALA A 374 29.34 -6.65 -9.45
CA ALA A 374 30.26 -5.60 -9.07
C ALA A 374 30.82 -5.80 -7.63
N GLU A 375 30.03 -6.28 -6.69
CA GLU A 375 30.50 -6.66 -5.33
C GLU A 375 31.51 -7.82 -5.39
N ALA A 376 31.31 -8.79 -6.29
CA ALA A 376 32.23 -9.89 -6.52
C ALA A 376 33.61 -9.43 -7.06
N ALA A 377 33.68 -8.23 -7.63
CA ALA A 377 34.97 -7.64 -8.03
C ALA A 377 35.86 -7.29 -6.83
N ARG A 378 35.25 -7.04 -5.66
CA ARG A 378 35.92 -6.49 -4.46
C ARG A 378 36.62 -5.14 -4.74
N VAL A 379 36.14 -4.40 -5.70
CA VAL A 379 36.56 -3.05 -6.05
C VAL A 379 35.45 -2.11 -5.62
N PRO A 380 35.67 -1.23 -4.63
CA PRO A 380 34.66 -0.24 -4.25
C PRO A 380 34.26 0.63 -5.43
N ALA A 381 32.95 0.88 -5.61
CA ALA A 381 32.45 1.61 -6.76
C ALA A 381 31.16 2.38 -6.43
N HIS A 382 30.83 3.38 -7.24
CA HIS A 382 29.54 4.03 -7.26
C HIS A 382 28.69 3.43 -8.41
N LEU A 383 27.47 2.99 -8.11
CA LEU A 383 26.52 2.49 -9.10
C LEU A 383 25.39 3.49 -9.23
N LEU A 384 25.29 4.13 -10.39
CA LEU A 384 24.19 5.02 -10.76
C LEU A 384 23.03 4.20 -11.29
N ILE A 385 21.83 4.49 -10.80
CA ILE A 385 20.59 3.86 -11.22
C ILE A 385 19.71 4.88 -11.91
N ALA A 386 19.61 4.76 -13.26
CA ALA A 386 18.80 5.66 -14.06
C ALA A 386 17.31 5.26 -14.01
N ASP A 387 16.43 6.26 -13.90
CA ASP A 387 14.99 6.05 -14.02
C ASP A 387 14.61 5.83 -15.49
N VAL A 388 14.10 4.64 -15.77
CA VAL A 388 13.63 4.22 -17.09
C VAL A 388 12.32 3.41 -16.99
N ASP A 389 11.49 3.70 -15.99
CA ASP A 389 10.24 2.97 -15.68
C ASP A 389 10.46 1.45 -15.50
N GLY A 390 11.57 1.06 -14.89
CA GLY A 390 11.85 -0.34 -14.59
C GLY A 390 12.18 -1.21 -15.81
N MET A 391 12.63 -0.65 -16.91
CA MET A 391 13.01 -1.41 -18.10
C MET A 391 14.47 -1.87 -17.99
N SER A 392 14.77 -3.02 -18.61
CA SER A 392 16.16 -3.46 -18.80
C SER A 392 16.91 -2.53 -19.74
N VAL A 393 18.26 -2.58 -19.73
CA VAL A 393 19.12 -1.67 -20.51
C VAL A 393 18.73 -1.61 -21.99
N LEU A 394 18.58 -2.77 -22.65
CA LEU A 394 18.22 -2.79 -24.08
C LEU A 394 16.78 -2.34 -24.33
N THR A 395 15.86 -2.75 -23.49
CA THR A 395 14.44 -2.35 -23.61
C THR A 395 14.29 -0.84 -23.41
N ALA A 396 14.94 -0.28 -22.40
CA ALA A 396 14.92 1.16 -22.13
C ALA A 396 15.57 1.97 -23.24
N TRP A 397 16.68 1.47 -23.79
CA TRP A 397 17.32 2.08 -24.96
C TRP A 397 16.41 2.04 -26.18
N ALA A 398 15.81 0.91 -26.49
CA ALA A 398 14.88 0.77 -27.63
C ALA A 398 13.62 1.64 -27.46
N ALA A 399 13.16 1.84 -26.23
CA ALA A 399 12.05 2.73 -25.89
C ALA A 399 12.43 4.22 -25.84
N GLY A 400 13.69 4.60 -26.09
CA GLY A 400 14.16 5.97 -26.06
C GLY A 400 14.24 6.59 -24.67
N LYS A 401 14.29 5.77 -23.61
CA LYS A 401 14.37 6.23 -22.21
C LYS A 401 15.78 6.19 -21.64
N PHE A 402 16.62 5.28 -22.11
CA PHE A 402 18.03 5.20 -21.75
C PHE A 402 18.86 5.74 -22.90
N THR A 403 19.09 7.05 -22.91
CA THR A 403 19.73 7.81 -24.00
C THR A 403 20.92 8.61 -23.50
N GLY A 404 21.72 9.16 -24.41
CA GLY A 404 22.81 10.07 -24.06
C GLY A 404 22.34 11.29 -23.28
N GLU A 405 21.17 11.83 -23.62
CA GLU A 405 20.55 12.99 -22.97
C GLU A 405 20.11 12.66 -21.53
N THR A 406 19.43 11.55 -21.34
CA THR A 406 18.96 11.16 -19.99
C THR A 406 20.11 10.81 -19.06
N ILE A 407 21.16 10.17 -19.57
CA ILE A 407 22.37 9.86 -18.80
C ILE A 407 23.15 11.15 -18.45
N ALA A 408 23.34 12.05 -19.42
CA ALA A 408 24.02 13.32 -19.19
C ALA A 408 23.28 14.18 -18.15
N LYS A 409 21.95 14.25 -18.23
CA LYS A 409 21.11 14.90 -17.25
C LYS A 409 21.28 14.30 -15.86
N MET A 410 21.23 12.98 -15.76
CA MET A 410 21.44 12.29 -14.48
C MET A 410 22.81 12.61 -13.87
N LEU A 411 23.88 12.57 -14.64
CA LEU A 411 25.23 12.91 -14.18
C LEU A 411 25.32 14.31 -13.58
N ALA A 412 24.61 15.28 -14.18
CA ALA A 412 24.57 16.66 -13.71
C ALA A 412 23.74 16.84 -12.40
N GLU A 413 22.65 16.07 -12.27
CA GLU A 413 21.64 16.30 -11.20
C GLU A 413 21.81 15.38 -9.99
N CYS A 414 22.38 14.18 -10.13
CA CYS A 414 22.42 13.20 -9.03
C CYS A 414 23.48 13.50 -7.96
N GLY A 415 24.35 14.48 -8.15
CA GLY A 415 25.39 14.85 -7.18
C GLY A 415 26.63 13.93 -7.17
N ILE A 416 26.83 13.09 -8.19
CA ILE A 416 28.02 12.23 -8.29
C ILE A 416 29.31 13.06 -8.43
N GLU A 417 29.27 14.23 -9.05
CA GLU A 417 30.43 15.12 -9.21
C GLU A 417 31.03 15.57 -7.88
N GLY A 418 30.23 15.64 -6.82
CA GLY A 418 30.71 15.93 -5.45
C GLY A 418 31.28 14.72 -4.71
N LYS A 419 31.18 13.53 -5.27
CA LYS A 419 31.65 12.29 -4.66
C LYS A 419 32.93 11.73 -5.30
N VAL A 420 33.26 12.18 -6.51
CA VAL A 420 34.45 11.69 -7.25
C VAL A 420 35.27 12.85 -7.79
N THR A 421 36.59 12.66 -7.86
CA THR A 421 37.55 13.66 -8.40
C THR A 421 37.78 13.52 -9.91
N HIS A 422 37.21 12.49 -10.52
CA HIS A 422 37.31 12.21 -11.94
C HIS A 422 35.96 12.33 -12.64
N ARG A 423 35.98 12.41 -13.97
CA ARG A 423 34.78 12.40 -14.83
C ARG A 423 34.81 11.21 -15.78
N THR A 424 34.82 10.01 -15.20
CA THR A 424 34.84 8.76 -15.97
C THR A 424 33.63 7.91 -15.59
N LEU A 425 32.82 7.52 -16.57
CA LEU A 425 31.62 6.68 -16.43
C LEU A 425 31.85 5.34 -17.15
N ILE A 426 31.49 4.24 -16.50
CA ILE A 426 31.47 2.91 -17.11
C ILE A 426 30.04 2.63 -17.59
N LEU A 427 29.86 2.53 -18.90
CA LEU A 427 28.59 2.31 -19.59
C LEU A 427 28.40 0.82 -19.89
N PRO A 428 27.19 0.23 -19.74
CA PRO A 428 26.95 -1.15 -20.16
C PRO A 428 27.32 -1.38 -21.65
N GLY A 429 28.05 -2.43 -21.93
CA GLY A 429 28.54 -2.73 -23.29
C GLY A 429 27.43 -2.92 -24.32
N LEU A 430 26.23 -3.32 -23.89
CA LEU A 430 25.04 -3.45 -24.72
C LEU A 430 24.62 -2.15 -25.40
N VAL A 431 24.96 -0.99 -24.83
CA VAL A 431 24.61 0.34 -25.33
C VAL A 431 25.84 1.19 -25.65
N ALA A 432 26.95 0.55 -26.00
CA ALA A 432 28.23 1.19 -26.35
C ALA A 432 28.10 2.38 -27.30
N ARG A 433 27.14 2.31 -28.23
CA ARG A 433 26.87 3.38 -29.23
C ARG A 433 26.46 4.73 -28.59
N LEU A 434 26.07 4.75 -27.33
CA LEU A 434 25.72 5.99 -26.63
C LEU A 434 26.95 6.76 -26.14
N SER A 435 28.14 6.13 -26.09
CA SER A 435 29.35 6.70 -25.48
C SER A 435 29.68 8.10 -26.00
N GLY A 436 29.80 8.26 -27.32
CA GLY A 436 30.15 9.57 -27.93
C GLY A 436 29.11 10.67 -27.59
N ARG A 437 27.82 10.31 -27.59
CA ARG A 437 26.76 11.29 -27.24
C ARG A 437 26.79 11.68 -25.78
N ILE A 438 27.07 10.74 -24.88
CA ILE A 438 27.22 11.01 -23.44
C ILE A 438 28.45 11.94 -23.23
N GLU A 439 29.60 11.63 -23.85
CA GLU A 439 30.81 12.44 -23.74
C GLU A 439 30.60 13.87 -24.26
N GLU A 440 29.91 14.02 -25.38
CA GLU A 440 29.58 15.34 -25.96
C GLU A 440 28.76 16.19 -24.98
N LEU A 441 27.73 15.60 -24.40
CA LEU A 441 26.75 16.32 -23.57
C LEU A 441 27.23 16.55 -22.13
N SER A 442 27.84 15.54 -21.50
CA SER A 442 28.18 15.57 -20.08
C SER A 442 29.61 16.03 -19.81
N LYS A 443 30.48 15.97 -20.81
CA LYS A 443 31.94 16.14 -20.66
C LYS A 443 32.59 15.05 -19.74
N TRP A 444 31.88 13.95 -19.53
CA TRP A 444 32.41 12.78 -18.87
C TRP A 444 33.02 11.83 -19.90
N ARG A 445 34.19 11.29 -19.61
CA ARG A 445 34.79 10.22 -20.39
C ARG A 445 33.98 8.93 -20.19
N VAL A 446 33.68 8.23 -21.27
CA VAL A 446 32.91 6.99 -21.21
C VAL A 446 33.78 5.78 -21.51
N LEU A 447 33.90 4.91 -20.54
CA LEU A 447 34.48 3.58 -20.72
C LEU A 447 33.36 2.60 -21.03
N VAL A 448 33.51 1.86 -22.10
CA VAL A 448 32.56 0.79 -22.46
C VAL A 448 32.89 -0.44 -21.62
N GLY A 449 31.98 -0.81 -20.76
CA GLY A 449 32.05 -2.02 -19.94
C GLY A 449 31.69 -3.28 -20.74
N PRO A 450 31.65 -4.44 -20.08
CA PRO A 450 31.27 -5.68 -20.70
C PRO A 450 29.78 -5.69 -21.11
N GLN A 451 29.44 -6.54 -22.08
CA GLN A 451 28.03 -6.78 -22.46
C GLN A 451 27.29 -7.56 -21.36
N GLU A 452 27.93 -8.57 -20.80
CA GLU A 452 27.40 -9.39 -19.72
C GLU A 452 27.97 -8.94 -18.38
N SER A 453 27.09 -8.73 -17.39
CA SER A 453 27.51 -8.27 -16.06
C SER A 453 28.42 -9.25 -15.33
N SER A 454 28.33 -10.54 -15.62
CA SER A 454 29.21 -11.58 -15.09
C SER A 454 30.70 -11.36 -15.42
N ALA A 455 31.01 -10.56 -16.43
CA ALA A 455 32.39 -10.15 -16.75
C ALA A 455 32.85 -8.90 -15.98
N LEU A 456 31.97 -8.20 -15.26
CA LEU A 456 32.34 -7.01 -14.47
C LEU A 456 33.46 -7.26 -13.44
N PRO A 457 33.49 -8.39 -12.70
CA PRO A 457 34.56 -8.61 -11.74
C PRO A 457 35.95 -8.61 -12.36
N SER A 458 36.11 -9.24 -13.51
CA SER A 458 37.38 -9.27 -14.22
C SER A 458 37.69 -7.94 -14.89
N TYR A 459 36.70 -7.26 -15.41
CA TYR A 459 36.83 -5.94 -16.03
C TYR A 459 37.30 -4.90 -15.03
N LEU A 460 36.63 -4.75 -13.87
CA LEU A 460 36.96 -3.77 -12.85
C LEU A 460 38.36 -3.98 -12.26
N ARG A 461 38.75 -5.24 -12.05
CA ARG A 461 40.12 -5.55 -11.53
C ARG A 461 41.24 -5.24 -12.52
N ARG A 462 40.97 -5.20 -13.83
CA ARG A 462 41.93 -4.90 -14.88
C ARG A 462 42.06 -3.42 -15.20
N LEU A 463 41.10 -2.62 -14.79
CA LEU A 463 41.16 -1.17 -15.05
C LEU A 463 42.32 -0.55 -14.30
N PRO A 464 43.26 0.13 -14.98
CA PRO A 464 44.36 0.78 -14.31
C PRO A 464 43.88 1.98 -13.49
N PRO A 465 44.52 2.32 -12.37
CA PRO A 465 44.19 3.52 -11.59
C PRO A 465 44.20 4.80 -12.42
N SER A 466 45.00 4.87 -13.48
CA SER A 466 45.05 6.00 -14.41
C SER A 466 43.76 6.21 -15.20
N ALA A 467 42.86 5.21 -15.26
CA ALA A 467 41.53 5.37 -15.87
C ALA A 467 40.66 6.38 -15.13
N TYR A 468 40.97 6.63 -13.85
CA TYR A 468 40.20 7.48 -12.92
C TYR A 468 41.01 8.71 -12.44
N LEU A 469 42.11 9.05 -13.11
CA LEU A 469 42.81 10.29 -12.83
C LEU A 469 42.05 11.46 -13.45
N PRO A 470 42.05 12.65 -12.78
CA PRO A 470 41.53 13.87 -13.38
C PRO A 470 42.15 14.06 -14.77
N ALA A 471 41.33 14.42 -15.74
CA ALA A 471 41.87 14.87 -17.02
C ALA A 471 42.79 16.06 -16.72
N HIS A 472 44.07 15.92 -16.98
CA HIS A 472 44.97 17.09 -16.95
C HIS A 472 44.43 18.09 -17.95
N GLY A 473 43.98 19.25 -17.44
CA GLY A 473 43.47 20.36 -18.23
C GLY A 473 44.52 20.97 -19.15
#